data_f8a7e71fe78e03e47295313ebe6573df
#
_entry.id   f8a7e71fe78e03e47295313ebe6573df
#
_cell.length_a   1.000
_cell.length_b   1.000
_cell.length_c   1.000
_cell.angle_alpha   90.00
_cell.angle_beta   90.00
_cell.angle_gamma   90.00
#
_symmetry.space_group_name_H-M   'P 1'
#
loop_
_entity.id
_entity.type
_entity.pdbx_description
1 polymer ?
#
loop_
_entity_poly.entity_id
_entity_poly.type
_entity_poly.pdbx_seq_one_letter_code
_entity_poly.pdbx_strand_id
1 'polypeptide(L)'
;RWIGGIAASLLILFGATYLSYHQGQKNLQNSFADIVVATPNGSSTSVNLPDGSIVKLNGGSRISYSQGYGVDSRIINIEGEGYFEVKKDSTKPFIVNSANIIVKVLGTKFNFCDYPQEEQALVALDEGKVNMTCIESKQEITLLPNQHVVFDKKTGAMTLLDTKTLANKSQWIKGIIAFNGESLKDIAAVLERCYSVTFKISPSKQNSLHFYGVFYKNSQTVRDIMESLAATGKFTYKISGKTIIIQ
;
A
#
# COMPACT_ATOMS: atom_id res chain seq x y z
N ARG A 1 59.55 -12.86 -26.92
CA ARG A 1 58.22 -12.96 -27.58
C ARG A 1 57.21 -13.83 -26.82
N TRP A 2 57.69 -14.81 -26.03
CA TRP A 2 56.80 -15.75 -25.28
C TRP A 2 56.16 -15.12 -24.04
N ILE A 3 56.81 -14.18 -23.36
CA ILE A 3 56.28 -13.51 -22.14
C ILE A 3 55.03 -12.68 -22.45
N GLY A 4 54.99 -12.03 -23.63
CA GLY A 4 53.80 -11.26 -24.05
C GLY A 4 52.57 -12.11 -24.30
N GLY A 5 52.75 -13.35 -24.81
CA GLY A 5 51.66 -14.29 -25.03
C GLY A 5 51.05 -14.83 -23.72
N ILE A 6 51.90 -15.09 -22.71
CA ILE A 6 51.47 -15.56 -21.38
C ILE A 6 50.69 -14.44 -20.66
N ALA A 7 51.17 -13.19 -20.70
CA ALA A 7 50.50 -12.05 -20.09
C ALA A 7 49.10 -11.79 -20.73
N ALA A 8 49.01 -11.89 -22.07
CA ALA A 8 47.72 -11.73 -22.77
C ALA A 8 46.72 -12.85 -22.44
N SER A 9 47.17 -14.10 -22.34
CA SER A 9 46.31 -15.22 -21.97
C SER A 9 45.81 -15.13 -20.53
N LEU A 10 46.63 -14.66 -19.59
CA LEU A 10 46.20 -14.43 -18.20
C LEU A 10 45.17 -13.29 -18.09
N LEU A 11 45.31 -12.20 -18.86
CA LEU A 11 44.34 -11.13 -18.91
C LEU A 11 43.00 -11.58 -19.49
N ILE A 12 43.01 -12.41 -20.54
CA ILE A 12 41.79 -12.98 -21.12
C ILE A 12 41.11 -13.93 -20.13
N LEU A 13 41.87 -14.78 -19.44
CA LEU A 13 41.35 -15.68 -18.43
C LEU A 13 40.74 -14.91 -17.25
N PHE A 14 41.41 -13.87 -16.77
CA PHE A 14 40.92 -13.03 -15.69
C PHE A 14 39.64 -12.25 -16.12
N GLY A 15 39.63 -11.70 -17.33
CA GLY A 15 38.46 -11.04 -17.91
C GLY A 15 37.25 -11.99 -18.07
N ALA A 16 37.52 -13.21 -18.58
CA ALA A 16 36.47 -14.21 -18.75
C ALA A 16 35.89 -14.69 -17.40
N THR A 17 36.74 -14.95 -16.40
CA THR A 17 36.30 -15.34 -15.05
C THR A 17 35.56 -14.20 -14.37
N TYR A 18 36.00 -12.95 -14.50
CA TYR A 18 35.30 -11.77 -13.97
C TYR A 18 33.93 -11.58 -14.60
N LEU A 19 33.84 -11.69 -15.94
CA LEU A 19 32.57 -11.60 -16.66
C LEU A 19 31.62 -12.75 -16.31
N SER A 20 32.14 -14.00 -16.25
CA SER A 20 31.33 -15.16 -15.85
C SER A 20 30.83 -15.07 -14.41
N TYR A 21 31.67 -14.55 -13.50
CA TYR A 21 31.27 -14.31 -12.11
C TYR A 21 30.14 -13.29 -12.00
N HIS A 22 30.28 -12.14 -12.69
CA HIS A 22 29.23 -11.11 -12.70
C HIS A 22 27.94 -11.55 -13.43
N GLN A 23 28.09 -12.33 -14.51
CA GLN A 23 26.93 -12.88 -15.22
C GLN A 23 26.21 -13.94 -14.38
N GLY A 24 26.96 -14.77 -13.67
CA GLY A 24 26.43 -15.77 -12.75
C GLY A 24 25.64 -15.15 -11.59
N GLN A 25 26.14 -14.06 -11.00
CA GLN A 25 25.40 -13.34 -9.96
C GLN A 25 24.10 -12.74 -10.46
N LYS A 26 24.09 -12.11 -11.66
CA LYS A 26 22.86 -11.57 -12.26
C LYS A 26 21.83 -12.66 -12.58
N ASN A 27 22.27 -13.80 -13.07
CA ASN A 27 21.39 -14.93 -13.39
C ASN A 27 20.77 -15.55 -12.12
N LEU A 28 21.51 -15.63 -11.02
CA LEU A 28 20.99 -16.08 -9.74
C LEU A 28 19.91 -15.13 -9.19
N GLN A 29 20.13 -13.82 -9.25
CA GLN A 29 19.13 -12.83 -8.82
C GLN A 29 17.83 -12.90 -9.63
N ASN A 30 17.92 -13.18 -10.94
CA ASN A 30 16.75 -13.30 -11.82
C ASN A 30 16.01 -14.65 -11.74
N SER A 31 16.59 -15.66 -11.08
CA SER A 31 15.97 -16.99 -10.94
C SER A 31 15.18 -17.17 -9.65
N PHE A 32 15.20 -16.22 -8.73
CA PHE A 32 14.40 -16.28 -7.52
C PHE A 32 12.99 -15.73 -7.79
N ALA A 33 11.96 -16.54 -7.51
CA ALA A 33 10.60 -16.07 -7.52
C ALA A 33 10.38 -15.03 -6.40
N ASP A 34 9.55 -14.03 -6.66
CA ASP A 34 9.17 -13.07 -5.62
C ASP A 34 8.39 -13.77 -4.50
N ILE A 35 8.65 -13.35 -3.26
CA ILE A 35 7.82 -13.71 -2.12
C ILE A 35 6.56 -12.84 -2.19
N VAL A 36 5.40 -13.49 -2.21
CA VAL A 36 4.11 -12.82 -2.23
C VAL A 36 3.34 -13.12 -0.96
N VAL A 37 2.87 -12.07 -0.28
CA VAL A 37 1.98 -12.18 0.88
C VAL A 37 0.69 -11.43 0.56
N ALA A 38 -0.44 -12.12 0.65
CA ALA A 38 -1.77 -11.57 0.39
C ALA A 38 -2.68 -11.72 1.60
N THR A 39 -3.55 -10.74 1.80
CA THR A 39 -4.54 -10.70 2.87
C THR A 39 -5.94 -10.71 2.27
N PRO A 40 -6.79 -11.71 2.54
CA PRO A 40 -8.16 -11.71 2.05
C PRO A 40 -9.00 -10.64 2.73
N ASN A 41 -10.13 -10.28 2.12
CA ASN A 41 -11.12 -9.41 2.73
C ASN A 41 -11.59 -9.98 4.09
N GLY A 42 -11.89 -9.11 5.03
CA GLY A 42 -12.29 -9.46 6.39
C GLY A 42 -11.13 -9.65 7.37
N SER A 43 -9.91 -9.78 6.88
CA SER A 43 -8.69 -10.09 7.66
C SER A 43 -7.68 -8.95 7.62
N SER A 44 -6.66 -9.06 8.46
CA SER A 44 -5.42 -8.29 8.39
C SER A 44 -4.25 -9.23 8.67
N THR A 45 -3.08 -8.94 8.08
CA THR A 45 -1.89 -9.78 8.21
C THR A 45 -0.69 -8.92 8.60
N SER A 46 0.12 -9.38 9.54
CA SER A 46 1.40 -8.74 9.88
C SER A 46 2.56 -9.54 9.30
N VAL A 47 3.46 -8.86 8.61
CA VAL A 47 4.63 -9.44 7.95
C VAL A 47 5.88 -8.82 8.57
N ASN A 48 6.76 -9.65 9.12
CA ASN A 48 8.09 -9.24 9.55
C ASN A 48 9.06 -9.43 8.38
N LEU A 49 9.66 -8.35 7.92
CA LEU A 49 10.60 -8.37 6.81
C LEU A 49 12.03 -8.73 7.28
N PRO A 50 12.90 -9.26 6.39
CA PRO A 50 14.24 -9.67 6.76
C PRO A 50 15.13 -8.56 7.34
N ASP A 51 14.87 -7.28 7.01
CA ASP A 51 15.61 -6.13 7.55
C ASP A 51 15.13 -5.71 8.96
N GLY A 52 14.08 -6.37 9.48
CA GLY A 52 13.44 -6.07 10.75
C GLY A 52 12.35 -5.00 10.67
N SER A 53 11.98 -4.55 9.47
CA SER A 53 10.78 -3.73 9.25
C SER A 53 9.51 -4.58 9.38
N ILE A 54 8.39 -3.94 9.74
CA ILE A 54 7.09 -4.61 9.91
C ILE A 54 6.10 -3.98 8.93
N VAL A 55 5.35 -4.81 8.23
CA VAL A 55 4.25 -4.39 7.36
C VAL A 55 2.96 -5.03 7.85
N LYS A 56 1.98 -4.20 8.21
CA LYS A 56 0.60 -4.65 8.51
C LYS A 56 -0.23 -4.43 7.25
N LEU A 57 -0.80 -5.49 6.69
CA LEU A 57 -1.65 -5.46 5.49
C LEU A 57 -3.12 -5.42 5.88
N ASN A 58 -3.88 -4.53 5.29
CA ASN A 58 -5.34 -4.48 5.43
C ASN A 58 -6.02 -5.49 4.50
N GLY A 59 -7.32 -5.71 4.67
CA GLY A 59 -8.11 -6.63 3.85
C GLY A 59 -8.02 -6.33 2.34
N GLY A 60 -7.94 -7.38 1.53
CA GLY A 60 -7.84 -7.25 0.06
C GLY A 60 -6.51 -6.70 -0.45
N SER A 61 -5.45 -6.74 0.38
CA SER A 61 -4.13 -6.21 0.02
C SER A 61 -3.12 -7.31 -0.22
N ARG A 62 -2.09 -7.01 -1.00
CA ARG A 62 -0.94 -7.89 -1.21
C ARG A 62 0.35 -7.10 -1.34
N ILE A 63 1.45 -7.69 -0.89
CA ILE A 63 2.81 -7.23 -1.17
C ILE A 63 3.60 -8.30 -1.88
N SER A 64 4.58 -7.86 -2.65
CA SER A 64 5.63 -8.74 -3.17
C SER A 64 7.00 -8.10 -3.03
N TYR A 65 8.00 -8.93 -2.79
CA TYR A 65 9.40 -8.53 -2.69
C TYR A 65 10.33 -9.68 -3.09
N SER A 66 11.52 -9.35 -3.57
CA SER A 66 12.52 -10.34 -3.98
C SER A 66 13.05 -11.16 -2.80
N GLN A 67 13.44 -12.41 -3.02
CA GLN A 67 14.15 -13.23 -2.04
C GLN A 67 15.49 -12.61 -1.62
N GLY A 68 16.08 -11.75 -2.46
CA GLY A 68 17.29 -10.96 -2.12
C GLY A 68 16.99 -9.67 -1.33
N TYR A 69 15.75 -9.47 -0.88
CA TYR A 69 15.35 -8.30 -0.09
C TYR A 69 16.25 -8.13 1.15
N GLY A 70 16.69 -6.89 1.38
CA GLY A 70 17.56 -6.53 2.50
C GLY A 70 19.07 -6.69 2.19
N VAL A 71 19.44 -7.55 1.26
CA VAL A 71 20.86 -7.72 0.80
C VAL A 71 21.19 -6.65 -0.24
N ASP A 72 20.49 -6.64 -1.36
CA ASP A 72 20.77 -5.74 -2.49
C ASP A 72 19.96 -4.45 -2.39
N SER A 73 18.69 -4.57 -2.05
CA SER A 73 17.73 -3.46 -1.98
C SER A 73 16.64 -3.75 -0.94
N ARG A 74 15.91 -2.70 -0.53
CA ARG A 74 14.73 -2.80 0.30
C ARG A 74 13.52 -2.30 -0.49
N ILE A 75 13.14 -3.07 -1.53
CA ILE A 75 12.04 -2.72 -2.45
C ILE A 75 10.88 -3.67 -2.22
N ILE A 76 9.69 -3.10 -2.07
CA ILE A 76 8.41 -3.81 -1.96
C ILE A 76 7.45 -3.26 -3.00
N ASN A 77 6.72 -4.13 -3.67
CA ASN A 77 5.56 -3.76 -4.46
C ASN A 77 4.30 -4.02 -3.62
N ILE A 78 3.33 -3.10 -3.67
CA ILE A 78 2.06 -3.21 -2.95
C ILE A 78 0.88 -2.98 -3.89
N GLU A 79 -0.18 -3.74 -3.70
CA GLU A 79 -1.54 -3.43 -4.13
C GLU A 79 -2.44 -3.42 -2.91
N GLY A 80 -3.20 -2.34 -2.70
CA GLY A 80 -4.08 -2.19 -1.55
C GLY A 80 -3.50 -1.31 -0.46
N GLU A 81 -3.73 -1.66 0.80
CA GLU A 81 -3.37 -0.83 1.95
C GLU A 81 -2.44 -1.55 2.90
N GLY A 82 -1.36 -0.88 3.26
CA GLY A 82 -0.40 -1.34 4.24
C GLY A 82 0.07 -0.22 5.16
N TYR A 83 0.24 -0.56 6.43
CA TYR A 83 0.94 0.27 7.41
C TYR A 83 2.35 -0.25 7.59
N PHE A 84 3.32 0.62 7.41
CA PHE A 84 4.74 0.32 7.40
C PHE A 84 5.41 0.89 8.64
N GLU A 85 6.09 0.04 9.40
CA GLU A 85 7.01 0.42 10.48
C GLU A 85 8.43 0.08 10.01
N VAL A 86 9.06 1.02 9.32
CA VAL A 86 10.34 0.79 8.64
C VAL A 86 11.51 1.00 9.60
N LYS A 87 12.36 -0.02 9.73
CA LYS A 87 13.61 0.07 10.49
C LYS A 87 14.55 1.10 9.88
N LYS A 88 15.10 1.97 10.73
CA LYS A 88 15.99 3.05 10.32
C LYS A 88 17.30 2.51 9.71
N ASP A 89 17.58 2.92 8.49
CA ASP A 89 18.84 2.70 7.78
C ASP A 89 19.04 3.84 6.77
N SER A 90 20.01 4.70 7.05
CA SER A 90 20.32 5.86 6.21
C SER A 90 21.14 5.50 4.96
N THR A 91 21.72 4.31 4.93
CA THR A 91 22.60 3.86 3.82
C THR A 91 21.81 3.15 2.73
N LYS A 92 20.69 2.49 3.09
CA LYS A 92 19.86 1.71 2.17
C LYS A 92 18.40 2.15 2.27
N PRO A 93 17.90 2.94 1.30
CA PRO A 93 16.52 3.39 1.33
C PRO A 93 15.53 2.22 1.25
N PHE A 94 14.40 2.35 1.95
CA PHE A 94 13.24 1.48 1.80
C PHE A 94 12.30 2.08 0.77
N ILE A 95 11.88 1.30 -0.22
CA ILE A 95 11.07 1.75 -1.34
C ILE A 95 9.79 0.93 -1.40
N VAL A 96 8.65 1.61 -1.47
CA VAL A 96 7.34 1.00 -1.72
C VAL A 96 6.83 1.48 -3.08
N ASN A 97 6.58 0.54 -3.97
CA ASN A 97 6.04 0.80 -5.30
C ASN A 97 4.59 0.33 -5.38
N SER A 98 3.73 1.13 -6.00
CA SER A 98 2.45 0.70 -6.53
C SER A 98 2.38 0.93 -8.04
N ALA A 99 1.19 0.80 -8.62
CA ALA A 99 0.98 1.09 -10.04
C ALA A 99 1.23 2.57 -10.39
N ASN A 100 0.97 3.49 -9.44
CA ASN A 100 0.95 4.93 -9.70
C ASN A 100 2.03 5.71 -8.94
N ILE A 101 2.50 5.18 -7.81
CA ILE A 101 3.24 5.93 -6.80
C ILE A 101 4.47 5.15 -6.36
N ILE A 102 5.57 5.86 -6.16
CA ILE A 102 6.76 5.39 -5.47
C ILE A 102 6.91 6.17 -4.17
N VAL A 103 7.06 5.46 -3.06
CA VAL A 103 7.40 6.04 -1.74
C VAL A 103 8.79 5.60 -1.35
N LYS A 104 9.65 6.57 -0.97
CA LYS A 104 11.01 6.33 -0.50
C LYS A 104 11.19 6.88 0.91
N VAL A 105 11.69 6.03 1.82
CA VAL A 105 11.91 6.37 3.23
C VAL A 105 13.23 5.79 3.75
N LEU A 106 13.72 6.29 4.90
CA LEU A 106 14.96 5.81 5.56
C LEU A 106 14.72 5.20 6.95
N GLY A 107 13.50 5.33 7.50
CA GLY A 107 13.13 4.88 8.84
C GLY A 107 11.92 5.66 9.31
N THR A 108 10.73 5.14 9.07
CA THR A 108 9.50 5.94 9.00
C THR A 108 8.32 5.06 9.35
N LYS A 109 7.31 5.62 10.01
CA LYS A 109 6.01 4.98 10.19
C LYS A 109 4.98 5.71 9.34
N PHE A 110 4.35 5.00 8.41
CA PHE A 110 3.41 5.59 7.46
C PHE A 110 2.36 4.58 6.99
N ASN A 111 1.21 5.09 6.60
CA ASN A 111 0.16 4.35 5.90
C ASN A 111 0.25 4.59 4.40
N PHE A 112 0.13 3.54 3.61
CA PHE A 112 0.09 3.57 2.16
C PHE A 112 -1.18 2.87 1.70
N CYS A 113 -2.01 3.53 0.89
CA CYS A 113 -3.26 2.99 0.37
C CYS A 113 -3.37 3.27 -1.13
N ASP A 114 -3.36 2.21 -1.96
CA ASP A 114 -3.55 2.28 -3.40
C ASP A 114 -4.27 1.00 -3.89
N TYR A 115 -5.59 0.95 -3.69
CA TYR A 115 -6.42 -0.12 -4.25
C TYR A 115 -6.70 0.13 -5.73
N PRO A 116 -6.51 -0.84 -6.63
CA PRO A 116 -6.72 -0.64 -8.08
C PRO A 116 -8.10 -0.13 -8.45
N GLN A 117 -9.14 -0.52 -7.68
CA GLN A 117 -10.53 -0.17 -7.94
C GLN A 117 -10.93 1.23 -7.44
N GLU A 118 -10.10 1.86 -6.60
CA GLU A 118 -10.36 3.19 -6.06
C GLU A 118 -9.81 4.28 -6.97
N GLU A 119 -10.51 5.40 -7.02
CA GLU A 119 -10.14 6.56 -7.86
C GLU A 119 -8.96 7.35 -7.27
N GLN A 120 -8.70 7.16 -5.99
CA GLN A 120 -7.64 7.85 -5.26
C GLN A 120 -6.69 6.87 -4.60
N ALA A 121 -5.43 7.30 -4.44
CA ALA A 121 -4.47 6.68 -3.55
C ALA A 121 -4.09 7.66 -2.46
N LEU A 122 -3.58 7.16 -1.33
CA LEU A 122 -3.28 7.97 -0.16
C LEU A 122 -1.98 7.50 0.50
N VAL A 123 -1.13 8.46 0.86
CA VAL A 123 0.03 8.22 1.73
C VAL A 123 -0.07 9.16 2.93
N ALA A 124 -0.06 8.62 4.15
CA ALA A 124 -0.14 9.39 5.38
C ALA A 124 1.06 9.08 6.27
N LEU A 125 1.67 10.12 6.83
CA LEU A 125 2.90 10.02 7.61
C LEU A 125 2.63 10.23 9.11
N ASP A 126 3.00 9.22 9.91
CA ASP A 126 2.93 9.30 11.38
C ASP A 126 4.27 9.74 11.98
N GLU A 127 5.41 9.14 11.54
CA GLU A 127 6.74 9.43 12.11
C GLU A 127 7.82 9.37 11.02
N GLY A 128 8.76 10.30 11.06
CA GLY A 128 9.91 10.35 10.15
C GLY A 128 9.71 11.29 8.97
N LYS A 129 10.07 10.82 7.75
CA LYS A 129 9.97 11.59 6.50
C LYS A 129 9.65 10.66 5.35
N VAL A 130 8.72 11.06 4.49
CA VAL A 130 8.37 10.35 3.25
C VAL A 130 8.70 11.23 2.06
N ASN A 131 9.37 10.66 1.06
CA ASN A 131 9.42 11.22 -0.28
C ASN A 131 8.52 10.37 -1.19
N MET A 132 7.47 11.00 -1.73
CA MET A 132 6.50 10.38 -2.63
C MET A 132 6.69 10.92 -4.04
N THR A 133 6.76 10.03 -5.02
CA THR A 133 6.93 10.36 -6.45
C THR A 133 5.77 9.77 -7.24
N CYS A 134 5.11 10.56 -8.07
CA CYS A 134 4.18 10.07 -9.09
C CYS A 134 4.97 9.43 -10.24
N ILE A 135 4.63 8.20 -10.63
CA ILE A 135 5.38 7.45 -11.66
C ILE A 135 5.27 8.12 -13.03
N GLU A 136 4.09 8.61 -13.39
CA GLU A 136 3.82 9.20 -14.70
C GLU A 136 4.44 10.61 -14.84
N SER A 137 4.05 11.53 -13.95
CA SER A 137 4.48 12.94 -14.03
C SER A 137 5.88 13.21 -13.50
N LYS A 138 6.49 12.27 -12.79
CA LYS A 138 7.75 12.43 -12.02
C LYS A 138 7.71 13.55 -10.98
N GLN A 139 6.52 14.06 -10.68
CA GLN A 139 6.35 15.04 -9.62
C GLN A 139 6.66 14.40 -8.26
N GLU A 140 7.36 15.15 -7.40
CA GLU A 140 7.74 14.71 -6.06
C GLU A 140 7.13 15.59 -4.99
N ILE A 141 6.69 14.97 -3.90
CA ILE A 141 6.23 15.64 -2.69
C ILE A 141 6.91 15.01 -1.48
N THR A 142 7.39 15.86 -0.58
CA THR A 142 7.91 15.43 0.71
C THR A 142 6.85 15.65 1.79
N LEU A 143 6.54 14.60 2.56
CA LEU A 143 5.66 14.66 3.71
C LEU A 143 6.46 14.79 5.00
N LEU A 144 5.92 15.59 5.92
CA LEU A 144 6.33 15.71 7.32
C LEU A 144 5.30 15.01 8.23
N PRO A 145 5.64 14.68 9.49
CA PRO A 145 4.71 14.04 10.41
C PRO A 145 3.37 14.79 10.52
N ASN A 146 2.28 14.03 10.59
CA ASN A 146 0.90 14.50 10.54
C ASN A 146 0.47 15.13 9.19
N GLN A 147 1.17 14.82 8.10
CA GLN A 147 0.73 15.17 6.77
C GLN A 147 0.32 13.91 5.99
N HIS A 148 -0.55 14.11 5.02
CA HIS A 148 -0.91 13.09 4.05
C HIS A 148 -1.06 13.70 2.66
N VAL A 149 -0.83 12.87 1.64
CA VAL A 149 -1.07 13.21 0.24
C VAL A 149 -2.20 12.34 -0.27
N VAL A 150 -3.19 12.99 -0.89
CA VAL A 150 -4.20 12.35 -1.73
C VAL A 150 -3.75 12.45 -3.18
N PHE A 151 -3.64 11.32 -3.84
CA PHE A 151 -3.31 11.21 -5.26
C PHE A 151 -4.56 10.83 -6.04
N ASP A 152 -4.99 11.69 -6.95
CA ASP A 152 -6.08 11.42 -7.88
C ASP A 152 -5.55 10.68 -9.10
N LYS A 153 -5.97 9.43 -9.29
CA LYS A 153 -5.45 8.55 -10.34
C LYS A 153 -5.88 8.97 -11.75
N LYS A 154 -7.00 9.68 -11.86
CA LYS A 154 -7.53 10.14 -13.14
C LYS A 154 -6.79 11.36 -13.68
N THR A 155 -6.45 12.29 -12.79
CA THR A 155 -5.82 13.55 -13.15
C THR A 155 -4.30 13.56 -12.92
N GLY A 156 -3.78 12.62 -12.12
CA GLY A 156 -2.38 12.59 -11.67
C GLY A 156 -2.06 13.66 -10.63
N ALA A 157 -3.07 14.37 -10.11
CA ALA A 157 -2.88 15.44 -9.14
C ALA A 157 -2.53 14.89 -7.75
N MET A 158 -1.53 15.52 -7.10
CA MET A 158 -1.14 15.25 -5.71
C MET A 158 -1.52 16.45 -4.84
N THR A 159 -2.38 16.21 -3.84
CA THR A 159 -2.81 17.24 -2.88
C THR A 159 -2.24 16.92 -1.50
N LEU A 160 -1.37 17.81 -0.99
CA LEU A 160 -0.82 17.72 0.36
C LEU A 160 -1.79 18.36 1.36
N LEU A 161 -2.12 17.64 2.43
CA LEU A 161 -3.06 18.06 3.46
C LEU A 161 -2.49 17.78 4.86
N ASP A 162 -2.84 18.61 5.83
CA ASP A 162 -2.51 18.38 7.25
C ASP A 162 -3.56 17.47 7.91
N THR A 163 -3.11 16.50 8.70
CA THR A 163 -3.98 15.47 9.32
C THR A 163 -4.91 16.03 10.41
N LYS A 164 -4.74 17.28 10.84
CA LYS A 164 -5.61 17.92 11.85
C LYS A 164 -7.11 17.92 11.51
N THR A 165 -7.44 17.71 10.24
CA THR A 165 -8.82 17.74 9.71
C THR A 165 -9.37 16.38 9.27
N LEU A 166 -8.57 15.32 9.27
CA LEU A 166 -9.01 13.98 8.85
C LEU A 166 -8.72 12.96 9.94
N ALA A 167 -9.66 12.06 10.18
CA ALA A 167 -9.42 10.87 10.99
C ALA A 167 -8.14 10.20 10.51
N ASN A 168 -7.20 9.96 11.42
CA ASN A 168 -5.89 9.38 11.12
C ASN A 168 -6.09 8.12 10.28
N LYS A 169 -5.62 8.13 9.04
CA LYS A 169 -5.85 7.03 8.05
C LYS A 169 -5.19 5.71 8.47
N SER A 170 -4.35 5.72 9.49
CA SER A 170 -3.77 4.51 10.12
C SER A 170 -4.65 3.92 11.24
N GLN A 171 -5.83 4.49 11.54
CA GLN A 171 -6.71 4.01 12.63
C GLN A 171 -7.25 2.59 12.41
N TRP A 172 -7.31 2.12 11.16
CA TRP A 172 -7.71 0.75 10.85
C TRP A 172 -6.87 -0.31 11.57
N ILE A 173 -5.59 -0.02 11.89
CA ILE A 173 -4.72 -0.90 12.67
C ILE A 173 -5.27 -1.15 14.08
N LYS A 174 -6.05 -0.22 14.61
CA LYS A 174 -6.75 -0.30 15.90
C LYS A 174 -8.18 -0.82 15.75
N GLY A 175 -8.59 -1.22 14.54
CA GLY A 175 -9.96 -1.63 14.24
C GLY A 175 -10.97 -0.48 14.19
N ILE A 176 -10.51 0.76 14.00
CA ILE A 176 -11.38 1.93 13.87
C ILE A 176 -11.65 2.19 12.39
N ILE A 177 -12.93 2.33 12.03
CA ILE A 177 -13.41 2.70 10.71
C ILE A 177 -14.03 4.10 10.84
N ALA A 178 -13.41 5.11 10.23
CA ALA A 178 -13.87 6.49 10.30
C ALA A 178 -14.22 7.01 8.92
N PHE A 179 -15.39 7.61 8.81
CA PHE A 179 -15.89 8.29 7.60
C PHE A 179 -16.02 9.78 7.89
N ASN A 180 -15.51 10.61 7.00
CA ASN A 180 -15.47 12.06 7.10
C ASN A 180 -16.01 12.71 5.82
N GLY A 181 -17.22 12.36 5.44
CA GLY A 181 -17.85 12.83 4.21
C GLY A 181 -17.59 11.95 3.00
N GLU A 182 -17.17 10.70 3.22
CA GLU A 182 -17.00 9.73 2.14
C GLU A 182 -18.34 9.40 1.47
N SER A 183 -18.28 9.12 0.16
CA SER A 183 -19.44 8.68 -0.60
C SER A 183 -19.91 7.29 -0.17
N LEU A 184 -21.19 6.97 -0.43
CA LEU A 184 -21.71 5.63 -0.15
C LEU A 184 -20.95 4.54 -0.91
N LYS A 185 -20.42 4.84 -2.11
CA LYS A 185 -19.54 3.96 -2.89
C LYS A 185 -18.23 3.65 -2.15
N ASP A 186 -17.58 4.69 -1.61
CA ASP A 186 -16.30 4.54 -0.90
C ASP A 186 -16.49 3.82 0.44
N ILE A 187 -17.57 4.15 1.16
CA ILE A 187 -17.97 3.45 2.38
C ILE A 187 -18.20 1.96 2.11
N ALA A 188 -18.93 1.63 1.05
CA ALA A 188 -19.16 0.24 0.66
C ALA A 188 -17.84 -0.49 0.39
N ALA A 189 -16.90 0.11 -0.36
CA ALA A 189 -15.59 -0.48 -0.63
C ALA A 189 -14.82 -0.77 0.67
N VAL A 190 -14.82 0.15 1.64
CA VAL A 190 -14.20 -0.06 2.96
C VAL A 190 -14.89 -1.20 3.71
N LEU A 191 -16.22 -1.24 3.75
CA LEU A 191 -16.96 -2.27 4.48
C LEU A 191 -16.84 -3.66 3.82
N GLU A 192 -16.75 -3.75 2.49
CA GLU A 192 -16.45 -4.99 1.75
C GLU A 192 -15.12 -5.59 2.19
N ARG A 193 -14.08 -4.76 2.31
CA ARG A 193 -12.76 -5.17 2.77
C ARG A 193 -12.75 -5.53 4.27
N CYS A 194 -13.47 -4.78 5.08
CA CYS A 194 -13.47 -5.00 6.53
C CYS A 194 -14.26 -6.23 6.97
N TYR A 195 -15.38 -6.56 6.27
CA TYR A 195 -16.34 -7.58 6.72
C TYR A 195 -16.53 -8.74 5.73
N SER A 196 -15.81 -8.75 4.61
CA SER A 196 -15.94 -9.78 3.55
C SER A 196 -17.37 -9.92 3.05
N VAL A 197 -18.02 -8.78 2.78
CA VAL A 197 -19.36 -8.65 2.21
C VAL A 197 -19.29 -8.04 0.81
N THR A 198 -20.41 -8.01 0.09
CA THR A 198 -20.53 -7.37 -1.23
C THR A 198 -21.70 -6.39 -1.23
N PHE A 199 -21.49 -5.20 -1.76
CA PHE A 199 -22.52 -4.19 -1.90
C PHE A 199 -23.08 -4.14 -3.32
N LYS A 200 -24.40 -4.01 -3.42
CA LYS A 200 -25.13 -3.64 -4.64
C LYS A 200 -25.83 -2.32 -4.42
N ILE A 201 -25.33 -1.25 -5.03
CA ILE A 201 -25.81 0.12 -4.82
C ILE A 201 -26.41 0.63 -6.12
N SER A 202 -27.63 1.19 -6.06
CA SER A 202 -28.22 1.88 -7.21
C SER A 202 -27.29 3.00 -7.70
N PRO A 203 -27.01 3.11 -9.02
CA PRO A 203 -26.11 4.13 -9.57
C PRO A 203 -26.40 5.55 -9.11
N SER A 204 -27.67 5.91 -8.96
CA SER A 204 -28.11 7.22 -8.51
C SER A 204 -27.71 7.57 -7.06
N LYS A 205 -27.41 6.56 -6.24
CA LYS A 205 -27.04 6.75 -4.82
C LYS A 205 -25.57 6.61 -4.52
N GLN A 206 -24.77 6.08 -5.45
CA GLN A 206 -23.36 5.78 -5.23
C GLN A 206 -22.55 6.99 -4.77
N ASN A 207 -22.67 8.11 -5.48
CA ASN A 207 -21.86 9.31 -5.26
C ASN A 207 -22.67 10.50 -4.70
N SER A 208 -24.01 10.36 -4.54
CA SER A 208 -24.88 11.45 -4.09
C SER A 208 -25.03 11.53 -2.58
N LEU A 209 -24.72 10.45 -1.87
CA LEU A 209 -24.89 10.35 -0.42
C LEU A 209 -23.53 10.32 0.25
N HIS A 210 -23.34 11.25 1.19
CA HIS A 210 -22.11 11.37 1.98
C HIS A 210 -22.42 11.21 3.46
N PHE A 211 -21.51 10.53 4.18
CA PHE A 211 -21.72 10.21 5.60
C PHE A 211 -20.49 10.52 6.44
N TYR A 212 -20.76 10.82 7.71
CA TYR A 212 -19.78 11.03 8.76
C TYR A 212 -20.05 10.02 9.87
N GLY A 213 -19.00 9.44 10.42
CA GLY A 213 -19.16 8.50 11.53
C GLY A 213 -17.87 7.78 11.89
N VAL A 214 -17.82 7.26 13.11
CA VAL A 214 -16.74 6.45 13.61
C VAL A 214 -17.32 5.13 14.11
N PHE A 215 -16.76 4.03 13.64
CA PHE A 215 -17.20 2.68 13.95
C PHE A 215 -16.02 1.83 14.41
N TYR A 216 -16.31 0.75 15.13
CA TYR A 216 -15.30 -0.11 15.74
C TYR A 216 -15.47 -1.54 15.24
N LYS A 217 -14.60 -1.98 14.33
CA LYS A 217 -14.63 -3.32 13.72
C LYS A 217 -14.68 -4.46 14.76
N ASN A 218 -13.99 -4.25 15.88
CA ASN A 218 -13.86 -5.29 16.91
C ASN A 218 -15.13 -5.51 17.77
N SER A 219 -16.07 -4.55 17.75
CA SER A 219 -17.29 -4.58 18.57
C SER A 219 -18.57 -4.40 17.79
N GLN A 220 -18.50 -3.98 16.52
CA GLN A 220 -19.67 -3.73 15.67
C GLN A 220 -19.63 -4.64 14.45
N THR A 221 -20.79 -5.18 14.11
CA THR A 221 -21.00 -5.94 12.86
C THR A 221 -21.29 -4.97 11.70
N VAL A 222 -21.19 -5.46 10.47
CA VAL A 222 -21.61 -4.67 9.31
C VAL A 222 -23.11 -4.28 9.38
N ARG A 223 -23.95 -5.10 10.04
CA ARG A 223 -25.36 -4.78 10.28
C ARG A 223 -25.51 -3.56 11.16
N ASP A 224 -24.80 -3.48 12.29
CA ASP A 224 -24.86 -2.33 13.22
C ASP A 224 -24.46 -1.03 12.53
N ILE A 225 -23.44 -1.10 11.66
CA ILE A 225 -23.00 0.04 10.85
C ILE A 225 -24.08 0.44 9.85
N MET A 226 -24.68 -0.53 9.14
CA MET A 226 -25.74 -0.27 8.16
C MET A 226 -27.00 0.29 8.81
N GLU A 227 -27.38 -0.18 10.00
CA GLU A 227 -28.48 0.37 10.79
C GLU A 227 -28.23 1.84 11.14
N SER A 228 -27.01 2.15 11.61
CA SER A 228 -26.63 3.53 11.94
C SER A 228 -26.64 4.46 10.73
N LEU A 229 -26.14 4.00 9.58
CA LEU A 229 -26.15 4.80 8.35
C LEU A 229 -27.57 4.98 7.79
N ALA A 230 -28.40 3.93 7.80
CA ALA A 230 -29.79 3.98 7.32
C ALA A 230 -30.71 4.80 8.24
N ALA A 231 -30.41 4.91 9.54
CA ALA A 231 -31.14 5.75 10.49
C ALA A 231 -31.15 7.24 10.09
N THR A 232 -30.25 7.67 9.21
CA THR A 232 -30.28 9.02 8.61
C THR A 232 -31.46 9.24 7.67
N GLY A 233 -32.20 8.20 7.29
CA GLY A 233 -33.38 8.26 6.39
C GLY A 233 -33.01 8.47 4.90
N LYS A 234 -31.73 8.50 4.55
CA LYS A 234 -31.27 8.78 3.18
C LYS A 234 -31.39 7.59 2.22
N PHE A 235 -31.42 6.37 2.74
CA PHE A 235 -31.57 5.13 1.96
C PHE A 235 -32.17 4.01 2.81
N THR A 236 -32.65 2.96 2.12
CA THR A 236 -33.05 1.69 2.74
C THR A 236 -32.11 0.59 2.25
N TYR A 237 -31.99 -0.50 3.01
CA TYR A 237 -31.13 -1.60 2.64
C TYR A 237 -31.73 -2.96 3.00
N LYS A 238 -31.24 -4.01 2.32
CA LYS A 238 -31.59 -5.42 2.62
C LYS A 238 -30.30 -6.23 2.65
N ILE A 239 -30.15 -7.10 3.64
CA ILE A 239 -29.04 -8.07 3.73
C ILE A 239 -29.54 -9.44 3.26
N SER A 240 -28.85 -10.04 2.29
CA SER A 240 -29.10 -11.38 1.77
C SER A 240 -27.78 -12.17 1.76
N GLY A 241 -27.59 -13.01 2.77
CA GLY A 241 -26.29 -13.68 2.99
C GLY A 241 -25.18 -12.67 3.20
N LYS A 242 -24.15 -12.71 2.33
CA LYS A 242 -23.05 -11.74 2.33
C LYS A 242 -23.28 -10.52 1.43
N THR A 243 -24.46 -10.42 0.80
CA THR A 243 -24.77 -9.29 -0.10
C THR A 243 -25.65 -8.27 0.61
N ILE A 244 -25.26 -7.01 0.54
CA ILE A 244 -26.00 -5.84 1.05
C ILE A 244 -26.50 -5.06 -0.15
N ILE A 245 -27.83 -4.93 -0.26
CA ILE A 245 -28.49 -4.25 -1.39
C ILE A 245 -29.03 -2.93 -0.86
N ILE A 246 -28.60 -1.82 -1.47
CA ILE A 246 -29.04 -0.46 -1.12
C ILE A 246 -30.02 0.05 -2.19
N GLN A 247 -31.18 0.52 -1.72
CA GLN A 247 -32.31 0.98 -2.53
C GLN A 247 -32.65 2.43 -2.24
#